data_13cfd2d85459bc3db6afe5dfe45e881d
#
_entry.id   13cfd2d85459bc3db6afe5dfe45e881d
#
_cell.length_a   1.000
_cell.length_b   1.000
_cell.length_c   1.000
_cell.angle_alpha   90.00
_cell.angle_beta   90.00
_cell.angle_gamma   90.00
#
_symmetry.space_group_name_H-M   'P 1'
#
loop_
_entity.id
_entity.type
_entity.pdbx_description
1 polymer ?
#
loop_
_entity_poly.entity_id
_entity_poly.type
_entity_poly.pdbx_seq_one_letter_code
_entity_poly.pdbx_strand_id
1 'polypeptide(L)'
;MGCAIGRTIGGMALLVALAARSVEAQLIDTCSPGKHSNEARTMAIFDVPLAFSSAAAPARAAAGRFQLALEVTYLPKVDPAVATPTTCRPDKQGPEHTDLLFAAPRPRARLGLPAGFALEASWIPPVRMSDVRANVVGVALSRTTGLGRHGLLELRAHGSFGVIKAPITCDDEALQDAGSPCYQGTRSNDSFKPNVLGVSAALGWALGPSLQPYVGAGYNHLAPRFQVNFTNQFGVVDRRHVVVDLDRMALFAGVTWSRGGRLDFSGEIYSAPVDAVTGRVMARVRLR
;
A
#
# COMPACT_ATOMS: atom_id res chain seq x y z
N MET A 1 61.07 65.51 33.72
CA MET A 1 59.63 65.63 33.56
C MET A 1 59.25 65.03 32.19
N GLY A 2 58.70 63.83 32.12
CA GLY A 2 58.34 63.18 30.88
C GLY A 2 57.57 61.88 31.20
N CYS A 3 56.30 61.94 31.11
CA CYS A 3 55.37 60.87 31.43
C CYS A 3 55.29 59.92 30.24
N ALA A 4 55.61 58.61 30.39
CA ALA A 4 55.42 57.56 29.37
C ALA A 4 54.11 56.84 29.60
N ILE A 5 53.24 56.90 28.62
CA ILE A 5 51.96 56.22 28.60
C ILE A 5 52.16 54.87 27.90
N GLY A 6 52.09 53.79 28.67
CA GLY A 6 52.05 52.42 28.13
C GLY A 6 50.65 52.08 27.57
N ARG A 7 50.60 51.62 26.28
CA ARG A 7 49.45 51.07 25.66
C ARG A 7 49.53 49.53 25.71
N THR A 8 48.72 48.92 26.55
CA THR A 8 48.44 47.46 26.51
C THR A 8 47.46 47.16 25.42
N ILE A 9 47.92 46.44 24.41
CA ILE A 9 47.04 45.85 23.33
C ILE A 9 46.58 44.52 23.87
N GLY A 10 45.31 44.48 24.27
CA GLY A 10 44.61 43.23 24.61
C GLY A 10 44.27 42.44 23.36
N GLY A 11 44.97 41.34 23.17
CA GLY A 11 44.66 40.38 22.11
C GLY A 11 43.36 39.63 22.40
N MET A 12 42.29 39.94 21.65
CA MET A 12 41.05 39.22 21.67
C MET A 12 41.18 37.98 20.75
N ALA A 13 41.49 36.83 21.34
CA ALA A 13 41.53 35.55 20.65
C ALA A 13 40.10 35.16 20.27
N LEU A 14 39.74 35.30 18.99
CA LEU A 14 38.48 34.86 18.43
C LEU A 14 38.54 33.34 18.26
N LEU A 15 38.00 32.60 19.23
CA LEU A 15 37.76 31.16 19.13
C LEU A 15 36.61 30.94 18.14
N VAL A 16 36.93 30.72 16.85
CA VAL A 16 36.02 30.20 15.86
C VAL A 16 35.82 28.70 16.15
N ALA A 17 34.78 28.36 16.88
CA ALA A 17 34.31 27.01 17.02
C ALA A 17 33.75 26.57 15.65
N LEU A 18 34.56 25.91 14.85
CA LEU A 18 34.13 25.15 13.70
C LEU A 18 33.24 24.01 14.22
N ALA A 19 31.94 24.22 14.20
CA ALA A 19 30.95 23.14 14.33
C ALA A 19 31.15 22.24 13.12
N ALA A 20 31.94 21.20 13.25
CA ALA A 20 32.02 20.11 12.30
C ALA A 20 30.64 19.45 12.25
N ARG A 21 29.82 19.88 11.32
CA ARG A 21 28.62 19.09 10.95
C ARG A 21 29.17 17.79 10.37
N SER A 22 28.95 16.71 11.08
CA SER A 22 29.14 15.37 10.50
C SER A 22 28.28 15.29 9.25
N VAL A 23 28.92 15.28 8.08
CA VAL A 23 28.24 14.97 6.82
C VAL A 23 27.94 13.49 6.91
N GLU A 24 26.72 13.15 7.26
CA GLU A 24 26.26 11.77 7.18
C GLU A 24 26.37 11.31 5.73
N ALA A 25 27.16 10.29 5.49
CA ALA A 25 27.22 9.67 4.18
C ALA A 25 25.86 9.03 3.88
N GLN A 26 25.24 9.44 2.78
CA GLN A 26 23.93 8.93 2.34
C GLN A 26 24.07 8.20 1.02
N LEU A 27 23.54 6.98 0.97
CA LEU A 27 23.35 6.24 -0.28
C LEU A 27 21.98 6.61 -0.85
N ILE A 28 21.98 7.47 -1.87
CA ILE A 28 20.77 7.87 -2.57
C ILE A 28 20.93 7.44 -4.01
N ASP A 29 20.23 6.39 -4.39
CA ASP A 29 20.18 5.88 -5.75
C ASP A 29 18.76 5.46 -6.10
N THR A 30 18.40 5.53 -7.37
CA THR A 30 17.09 5.11 -7.86
C THR A 30 17.28 3.95 -8.82
N CYS A 31 16.79 2.80 -8.42
CA CYS A 31 16.79 1.60 -9.22
C CYS A 31 15.42 1.35 -9.85
N SER A 32 15.42 1.04 -11.15
CA SER A 32 14.23 0.63 -11.89
C SER A 32 14.41 -0.79 -12.39
N PRO A 33 14.04 -1.80 -11.62
CA PRO A 33 14.24 -3.20 -11.98
C PRO A 33 13.31 -3.61 -13.11
N GLY A 34 13.66 -4.66 -13.81
CA GLY A 34 12.82 -5.24 -14.88
C GLY A 34 11.47 -5.74 -14.33
N LYS A 35 10.42 -5.71 -15.15
CA LYS A 35 9.03 -6.08 -14.78
C LYS A 35 8.85 -7.52 -14.26
N HIS A 36 9.84 -8.38 -14.46
CA HIS A 36 9.86 -9.78 -14.01
C HIS A 36 10.87 -10.05 -12.90
N SER A 37 11.56 -9.02 -12.40
CA SER A 37 12.49 -9.15 -11.28
C SER A 37 11.76 -9.52 -9.98
N ASN A 38 12.50 -10.02 -9.01
CA ASN A 38 11.96 -10.31 -7.70
C ASN A 38 11.40 -9.08 -7.00
N GLU A 39 12.08 -7.94 -7.12
CA GLU A 39 11.63 -6.67 -6.55
C GLU A 39 10.28 -6.24 -7.16
N ALA A 40 10.14 -6.33 -8.49
CA ALA A 40 8.90 -5.97 -9.16
C ALA A 40 7.74 -6.89 -8.75
N ARG A 41 7.99 -8.19 -8.65
CA ARG A 41 7.00 -9.19 -8.19
C ARG A 41 6.60 -8.97 -6.74
N THR A 42 7.57 -8.77 -5.84
CA THR A 42 7.31 -8.48 -4.42
C THR A 42 6.45 -7.22 -4.26
N MET A 43 6.78 -6.14 -4.98
CA MET A 43 5.99 -4.92 -4.94
C MET A 43 4.59 -5.10 -5.51
N ALA A 44 4.41 -5.92 -6.55
CA ALA A 44 3.09 -6.27 -7.08
C ALA A 44 2.25 -7.08 -6.07
N ILE A 45 2.87 -8.04 -5.37
CA ILE A 45 2.19 -8.84 -4.32
C ILE A 45 1.66 -7.93 -3.20
N PHE A 46 2.36 -6.84 -2.86
CA PHE A 46 1.87 -5.85 -1.89
C PHE A 46 0.78 -4.92 -2.46
N ASP A 47 0.86 -4.54 -3.74
CA ASP A 47 -0.10 -3.63 -4.36
C ASP A 47 -1.44 -4.29 -4.68
N VAL A 48 -1.43 -5.55 -5.13
CA VAL A 48 -2.65 -6.28 -5.54
C VAL A 48 -3.74 -6.32 -4.45
N PRO A 49 -3.44 -6.60 -3.16
CA PRO A 49 -4.44 -6.52 -2.10
C PRO A 49 -4.99 -5.12 -1.86
N LEU A 50 -4.23 -4.08 -2.21
CA LEU A 50 -4.60 -2.68 -2.03
C LEU A 50 -5.44 -2.12 -3.20
N ALA A 51 -5.54 -2.85 -4.32
CA ALA A 51 -6.44 -2.48 -5.41
C ALA A 51 -7.89 -2.37 -4.91
N PHE A 52 -8.54 -1.25 -5.25
CA PHE A 52 -9.84 -0.90 -4.69
C PHE A 52 -11.00 -1.50 -5.52
N SER A 53 -11.18 -2.83 -5.48
CA SER A 53 -12.32 -3.52 -6.07
C SER A 53 -13.63 -3.20 -5.34
N SER A 54 -14.77 -3.64 -5.90
CA SER A 54 -16.07 -3.45 -5.24
C SER A 54 -16.23 -4.31 -3.98
N ALA A 55 -15.55 -5.46 -3.91
CA ALA A 55 -15.65 -6.46 -2.85
C ALA A 55 -17.11 -6.89 -2.52
N ALA A 56 -18.03 -6.63 -3.43
CA ALA A 56 -19.46 -7.00 -3.34
C ALA A 56 -20.09 -7.11 -4.73
N ALA A 57 -21.20 -7.82 -4.81
CA ALA A 57 -21.99 -7.89 -6.03
C ALA A 57 -22.44 -6.50 -6.52
N PRO A 58 -22.51 -6.27 -7.84
CA PRO A 58 -23.09 -5.08 -8.42
C PRO A 58 -24.44 -4.75 -7.80
N ALA A 59 -24.63 -3.52 -7.36
CA ALA A 59 -25.87 -3.07 -6.77
C ALA A 59 -26.18 -1.63 -7.17
N ARG A 60 -27.42 -1.37 -7.63
CA ARG A 60 -27.84 0.01 -7.88
C ARG A 60 -27.95 0.76 -6.57
N ALA A 61 -27.21 1.84 -6.44
CA ALA A 61 -27.37 2.78 -5.33
C ALA A 61 -28.40 3.84 -5.75
N ALA A 62 -29.45 4.01 -4.97
CA ALA A 62 -30.37 5.12 -5.19
C ALA A 62 -29.67 6.46 -4.93
N ALA A 63 -29.99 7.47 -5.71
CA ALA A 63 -29.38 8.79 -5.56
C ALA A 63 -29.58 9.35 -4.15
N GLY A 64 -28.51 9.92 -3.58
CA GLY A 64 -28.49 10.46 -2.21
C GLY A 64 -28.40 9.39 -1.11
N ARG A 65 -28.44 8.09 -1.42
CA ARG A 65 -28.30 7.03 -0.42
C ARG A 65 -26.85 6.81 -0.06
N PHE A 66 -26.61 6.75 1.24
CA PHE A 66 -25.29 6.54 1.83
C PHE A 66 -25.15 5.13 2.41
N GLN A 67 -23.99 4.54 2.27
CA GLN A 67 -23.67 3.22 2.79
C GLN A 67 -22.29 3.27 3.45
N LEU A 68 -22.16 2.60 4.59
CA LEU A 68 -20.89 2.37 5.27
C LEU A 68 -20.55 0.90 5.23
N ALA A 69 -19.27 0.60 5.12
CA ALA A 69 -18.79 -0.78 5.16
C ALA A 69 -17.44 -0.88 5.87
N LEU A 70 -17.17 -2.06 6.38
CA LEU A 70 -15.87 -2.48 6.84
C LEU A 70 -15.43 -3.67 6.00
N GLU A 71 -14.34 -3.52 5.28
CA GLU A 71 -13.67 -4.57 4.53
C GLU A 71 -12.45 -5.05 5.31
N VAL A 72 -12.16 -6.34 5.25
CA VAL A 72 -10.90 -6.94 5.69
C VAL A 72 -10.33 -7.69 4.49
N THR A 73 -9.12 -7.31 4.09
CA THR A 73 -8.38 -7.93 2.98
C THR A 73 -7.28 -8.80 3.55
N TYR A 74 -7.24 -10.07 3.14
CA TYR A 74 -6.13 -10.97 3.44
C TYR A 74 -4.89 -10.57 2.63
N LEU A 75 -3.72 -10.54 3.28
CA LEU A 75 -2.43 -10.23 2.66
C LEU A 75 -1.67 -11.54 2.44
N PRO A 76 -1.39 -11.92 1.19
CA PRO A 76 -0.67 -13.16 0.91
C PRO A 76 0.78 -13.05 1.39
N LYS A 77 1.33 -14.16 1.86
CA LYS A 77 2.75 -14.27 2.15
C LYS A 77 3.55 -14.25 0.86
N VAL A 78 4.68 -13.56 0.88
CA VAL A 78 5.63 -13.56 -0.22
C VAL A 78 6.54 -14.78 -0.07
N ASP A 79 6.73 -15.51 -1.16
CA ASP A 79 7.72 -16.59 -1.19
C ASP A 79 9.12 -16.02 -0.91
N PRO A 80 9.92 -16.59 0.01
CA PRO A 80 11.27 -16.13 0.32
C PRO A 80 12.17 -15.98 -0.91
N ALA A 81 12.02 -16.85 -1.91
CA ALA A 81 12.78 -16.76 -3.16
C ALA A 81 12.39 -15.52 -3.97
N VAL A 82 11.12 -15.08 -3.91
CA VAL A 82 10.64 -13.83 -4.55
C VAL A 82 10.98 -12.62 -3.70
N ALA A 83 10.95 -12.75 -2.36
CA ALA A 83 11.31 -11.66 -1.45
C ALA A 83 12.81 -11.34 -1.46
N THR A 84 13.67 -12.20 -2.01
CA THR A 84 15.11 -11.96 -2.11
C THR A 84 15.42 -11.03 -3.27
N PRO A 85 15.96 -9.82 -3.04
CA PRO A 85 16.31 -8.88 -4.11
C PRO A 85 17.38 -9.44 -5.04
N THR A 86 17.27 -9.15 -6.34
CA THR A 86 18.21 -9.66 -7.36
C THR A 86 18.86 -8.56 -8.19
N THR A 87 18.24 -7.40 -8.29
CA THR A 87 18.65 -6.33 -9.19
C THR A 87 19.04 -5.07 -8.44
N CYS A 88 18.15 -4.56 -7.60
CA CYS A 88 18.34 -3.26 -6.94
C CYS A 88 19.20 -3.33 -5.68
N ARG A 89 19.33 -4.51 -5.09
CA ARG A 89 20.12 -4.75 -3.89
C ARG A 89 20.84 -6.10 -3.97
N PRO A 90 21.76 -6.27 -4.93
CA PRO A 90 22.47 -7.53 -5.10
C PRO A 90 23.44 -7.84 -3.95
N ASP A 91 23.75 -6.84 -3.14
CA ASP A 91 24.56 -6.92 -1.91
C ASP A 91 23.81 -7.55 -0.74
N LYS A 92 22.48 -7.57 -0.77
CA LYS A 92 21.69 -8.19 0.28
C LYS A 92 21.62 -9.72 0.10
N GLN A 93 22.03 -10.41 1.14
CA GLN A 93 21.85 -11.86 1.24
C GLN A 93 20.54 -12.16 1.99
N GLY A 94 19.73 -13.07 1.41
CA GLY A 94 18.47 -13.49 1.98
C GLY A 94 17.25 -12.59 1.65
N PRO A 95 16.05 -13.01 2.07
CA PRO A 95 14.80 -12.34 1.75
C PRO A 95 14.61 -11.03 2.52
N GLU A 96 13.78 -10.15 1.99
CA GLU A 96 13.21 -9.03 2.73
C GLU A 96 12.20 -9.54 3.75
N HIS A 97 12.03 -8.82 4.87
CA HIS A 97 11.03 -9.14 5.88
C HIS A 97 9.64 -8.72 5.40
N THR A 98 8.88 -9.66 4.85
CA THR A 98 7.58 -9.40 4.19
C THR A 98 6.38 -9.89 4.98
N ASP A 99 6.55 -10.71 6.03
CA ASP A 99 5.49 -11.28 6.87
C ASP A 99 5.05 -10.31 7.98
N LEU A 100 4.71 -9.08 7.60
CA LEU A 100 4.43 -7.99 8.55
C LEU A 100 2.99 -8.01 9.09
N LEU A 101 2.02 -8.31 8.23
CA LEU A 101 0.60 -8.38 8.55
C LEU A 101 -0.09 -9.43 7.69
N PHE A 102 -1.03 -10.16 8.28
CA PHE A 102 -1.83 -11.15 7.52
C PHE A 102 -3.13 -10.56 6.97
N ALA A 103 -3.59 -9.41 7.45
CA ALA A 103 -4.83 -8.78 7.00
C ALA A 103 -4.82 -7.26 7.23
N ALA A 104 -5.52 -6.54 6.35
CA ALA A 104 -5.68 -5.09 6.41
C ALA A 104 -7.16 -4.72 6.51
N PRO A 105 -7.61 -4.10 7.63
CA PRO A 105 -8.96 -3.55 7.74
C PRO A 105 -9.07 -2.24 6.98
N ARG A 106 -10.20 -2.04 6.28
CA ARG A 106 -10.46 -0.86 5.44
C ARG A 106 -11.92 -0.39 5.62
N PRO A 107 -12.19 0.65 6.42
CA PRO A 107 -13.46 1.37 6.40
C PRO A 107 -13.75 1.93 5.01
N ARG A 108 -15.01 1.83 4.57
CA ARG A 108 -15.48 2.29 3.27
C ARG A 108 -16.78 3.09 3.41
N ALA A 109 -16.95 4.07 2.54
CA ALA A 109 -18.17 4.85 2.40
C ALA A 109 -18.58 4.89 0.93
N ARG A 110 -19.87 4.72 0.62
CA ARG A 110 -20.42 4.76 -0.73
C ARG A 110 -21.64 5.69 -0.77
N LEU A 111 -21.65 6.59 -1.76
CA LEU A 111 -22.75 7.51 -2.04
C LEU A 111 -23.35 7.18 -3.40
N GLY A 112 -24.65 6.92 -3.43
CA GLY A 112 -25.40 6.78 -4.67
C GLY A 112 -25.61 8.13 -5.35
N LEU A 113 -25.41 8.15 -6.67
CA LEU A 113 -25.59 9.30 -7.53
C LEU A 113 -26.69 9.02 -8.58
N PRO A 114 -27.22 10.05 -9.27
CA PRO A 114 -28.18 9.85 -10.35
C PRO A 114 -27.66 8.93 -11.45
N ALA A 115 -28.56 8.40 -12.29
CA ALA A 115 -28.28 7.57 -13.45
C ALA A 115 -27.49 6.28 -13.15
N GLY A 116 -27.60 5.74 -11.92
CA GLY A 116 -26.93 4.50 -11.51
C GLY A 116 -25.44 4.65 -11.21
N PHE A 117 -24.94 5.87 -11.10
CA PHE A 117 -23.58 6.13 -10.64
C PHE A 117 -23.46 5.99 -9.12
N ALA A 118 -22.27 5.70 -8.64
CA ALA A 118 -21.91 5.75 -7.22
C ALA A 118 -20.47 6.19 -7.06
N LEU A 119 -20.23 7.05 -6.08
CA LEU A 119 -18.91 7.44 -5.60
C LEU A 119 -18.58 6.62 -4.37
N GLU A 120 -17.36 6.14 -4.28
CA GLU A 120 -16.90 5.35 -3.13
C GLU A 120 -15.54 5.82 -2.66
N ALA A 121 -15.35 5.86 -1.36
CA ALA A 121 -14.08 6.16 -0.72
C ALA A 121 -13.76 5.11 0.34
N SER A 122 -12.48 4.87 0.56
CA SER A 122 -11.97 4.02 1.63
C SER A 122 -10.73 4.61 2.25
N TRP A 123 -10.43 4.20 3.48
CA TRP A 123 -9.26 4.68 4.18
C TRP A 123 -8.70 3.60 5.10
N ILE A 124 -7.42 3.29 4.96
CA ILE A 124 -6.66 2.54 5.95
C ILE A 124 -6.00 3.59 6.85
N PRO A 125 -6.48 3.79 8.09
CA PRO A 125 -5.99 4.84 8.97
C PRO A 125 -4.57 4.56 9.45
N PRO A 126 -3.77 5.60 9.79
CA PRO A 126 -2.38 5.45 10.21
C PRO A 126 -2.24 4.91 11.64
N VAL A 127 -3.00 3.90 11.96
CA VAL A 127 -2.89 3.15 13.22
C VAL A 127 -1.73 2.17 13.09
N ARG A 128 -0.89 2.09 14.13
CA ARG A 128 0.19 1.10 14.17
C ARG A 128 -0.41 -0.28 14.48
N MET A 129 -0.20 -1.22 13.58
CA MET A 129 -0.54 -2.63 13.75
C MET A 129 0.77 -3.42 13.67
N SER A 130 1.16 -4.07 14.77
CA SER A 130 2.51 -4.62 14.91
C SER A 130 3.55 -3.54 14.57
N ASP A 131 4.39 -3.75 13.59
CA ASP A 131 5.44 -2.82 13.16
C ASP A 131 5.07 -2.02 11.90
N VAL A 132 3.83 -2.18 11.42
CA VAL A 132 3.33 -1.51 10.22
C VAL A 132 2.48 -0.29 10.59
N ARG A 133 2.71 0.80 9.89
CA ARG A 133 1.87 1.99 9.91
C ARG A 133 1.44 2.32 8.49
N ALA A 134 0.17 2.11 8.18
CA ALA A 134 -0.39 2.40 6.86
C ALA A 134 -1.26 3.66 6.89
N ASN A 135 -1.18 4.47 5.84
CA ASN A 135 -2.11 5.55 5.57
C ASN A 135 -2.42 5.50 4.07
N VAL A 136 -3.48 4.78 3.72
CA VAL A 136 -3.85 4.54 2.32
C VAL A 136 -5.30 4.94 2.10
N VAL A 137 -5.54 5.76 1.08
CA VAL A 137 -6.86 6.19 0.65
C VAL A 137 -7.19 5.50 -0.67
N GLY A 138 -8.40 4.99 -0.79
CA GLY A 138 -8.97 4.47 -2.03
C GLY A 138 -10.16 5.32 -2.45
N VAL A 139 -10.30 5.56 -3.75
CA VAL A 139 -11.45 6.22 -4.36
C VAL A 139 -11.93 5.43 -5.56
N ALA A 140 -13.25 5.44 -5.82
CA ALA A 140 -13.79 4.84 -7.01
C ALA A 140 -15.07 5.53 -7.46
N LEU A 141 -15.25 5.54 -8.77
CA LEU A 141 -16.51 5.88 -9.43
C LEU A 141 -17.02 4.64 -10.14
N SER A 142 -18.27 4.28 -9.90
CA SER A 142 -18.90 3.15 -10.59
C SER A 142 -20.22 3.53 -11.21
N ARG A 143 -20.63 2.78 -12.23
CA ARG A 143 -21.96 2.84 -12.81
C ARG A 143 -22.56 1.44 -12.90
N THR A 144 -23.73 1.26 -12.33
CA THR A 144 -24.45 -0.02 -12.36
C THR A 144 -25.68 0.07 -13.25
N THR A 145 -25.80 -0.83 -14.21
CA THR A 145 -26.93 -0.96 -15.13
C THR A 145 -27.57 -2.34 -15.04
N GLY A 146 -28.85 -2.43 -15.40
CA GLY A 146 -29.55 -3.72 -15.45
C GLY A 146 -29.18 -4.52 -16.71
N LEU A 147 -29.08 -5.82 -16.55
CA LEU A 147 -28.88 -6.78 -17.62
C LEU A 147 -29.98 -7.85 -17.53
N GLY A 148 -31.02 -7.65 -18.28
CA GLY A 148 -32.22 -8.51 -18.20
C GLY A 148 -32.96 -8.39 -16.85
N ARG A 149 -33.64 -9.46 -16.42
CA ARG A 149 -34.51 -9.44 -15.23
C ARG A 149 -33.75 -9.52 -13.90
N HIS A 150 -32.65 -10.26 -13.86
CA HIS A 150 -31.94 -10.61 -12.62
C HIS A 150 -30.45 -10.23 -12.65
N GLY A 151 -29.94 -9.79 -13.79
CA GLY A 151 -28.54 -9.44 -13.97
C GLY A 151 -28.27 -7.96 -13.73
N LEU A 152 -27.08 -7.67 -13.20
CA LEU A 152 -26.51 -6.33 -13.06
C LEU A 152 -25.10 -6.32 -13.61
N LEU A 153 -24.78 -5.29 -14.37
CA LEU A 153 -23.43 -4.97 -14.83
C LEU A 153 -22.94 -3.72 -14.08
N GLU A 154 -21.79 -3.80 -13.44
CA GLU A 154 -21.07 -2.64 -12.89
C GLU A 154 -19.81 -2.40 -13.72
N LEU A 155 -19.61 -1.15 -14.13
CA LEU A 155 -18.33 -0.63 -14.62
C LEU A 155 -17.77 0.28 -13.54
N ARG A 156 -16.47 0.14 -13.26
CA ARG A 156 -15.82 0.83 -12.16
C ARG A 156 -14.44 1.34 -12.58
N ALA A 157 -14.15 2.60 -12.28
CA ALA A 157 -12.80 3.17 -12.27
C ALA A 157 -12.40 3.39 -10.81
N HIS A 158 -11.16 3.08 -10.46
CA HIS A 158 -10.71 3.16 -9.06
C HIS A 158 -9.22 3.50 -8.97
N GLY A 159 -8.84 4.01 -7.79
CA GLY A 159 -7.44 4.23 -7.44
C GLY A 159 -7.21 4.05 -5.95
N SER A 160 -5.97 3.69 -5.58
CA SER A 160 -5.49 3.60 -4.21
C SER A 160 -4.12 4.27 -4.11
N PHE A 161 -3.97 5.16 -3.12
CA PHE A 161 -2.77 5.99 -2.94
C PHE A 161 -2.46 6.13 -1.46
N GLY A 162 -1.19 6.28 -1.14
CA GLY A 162 -0.80 6.51 0.24
C GLY A 162 0.63 6.12 0.56
N VAL A 163 0.86 5.79 1.84
CA VAL A 163 2.17 5.35 2.32
C VAL A 163 2.00 4.29 3.40
N ILE A 164 2.83 3.27 3.33
CA ILE A 164 2.97 2.22 4.33
C ILE A 164 4.41 2.27 4.82
N LYS A 165 4.60 2.33 6.13
CA LYS A 165 5.91 2.30 6.78
C LYS A 165 6.07 1.02 7.57
N ALA A 166 7.19 0.33 7.39
CA ALA A 166 7.48 -0.94 8.05
C ALA A 166 8.99 -1.26 7.99
N PRO A 167 9.51 -2.13 8.87
CA PRO A 167 10.90 -2.60 8.83
C PRO A 167 11.04 -3.76 7.84
N ILE A 168 10.94 -3.46 6.54
CA ILE A 168 10.99 -4.48 5.47
C ILE A 168 12.42 -4.93 5.20
N THR A 169 13.35 -3.99 5.15
CA THR A 169 14.75 -4.25 4.80
C THR A 169 15.57 -4.78 5.97
N CYS A 170 15.35 -4.21 7.15
CA CYS A 170 16.12 -4.46 8.36
C CYS A 170 15.18 -4.57 9.56
N ASP A 171 14.83 -5.79 9.90
CA ASP A 171 14.14 -6.13 11.15
C ASP A 171 15.14 -6.42 12.29
N ASP A 172 14.65 -6.88 13.43
CA ASP A 172 15.46 -7.17 14.61
C ASP A 172 16.41 -8.36 14.39
N GLU A 173 16.07 -9.32 13.52
CA GLU A 173 16.92 -10.46 13.17
C GLU A 173 18.07 -10.02 12.26
N ALA A 174 17.77 -9.18 11.26
CA ALA A 174 18.78 -8.65 10.35
C ALA A 174 19.84 -7.77 11.05
N LEU A 175 19.52 -7.16 12.18
CA LEU A 175 20.49 -6.41 12.99
C LEU A 175 21.52 -7.29 13.70
N GLN A 176 21.21 -8.58 13.85
CA GLN A 176 22.08 -9.56 14.51
C GLN A 176 22.84 -10.43 13.51
N ASP A 177 22.43 -10.42 12.23
CA ASP A 177 23.07 -11.18 11.17
C ASP A 177 24.25 -10.42 10.56
N ALA A 178 25.46 -10.96 10.73
CA ALA A 178 26.69 -10.37 10.19
C ALA A 178 26.72 -10.29 8.65
N GLY A 179 25.89 -11.06 7.95
CA GLY A 179 25.71 -10.99 6.50
C GLY A 179 24.74 -9.91 6.04
N SER A 180 24.02 -9.28 7.00
CA SER A 180 23.05 -8.24 6.69
C SER A 180 23.71 -6.87 6.50
N PRO A 181 23.26 -6.05 5.53
CA PRO A 181 23.77 -4.68 5.32
C PRO A 181 23.50 -3.74 6.49
N CYS A 182 22.58 -4.09 7.38
CA CYS A 182 22.25 -3.31 8.59
C CYS A 182 22.77 -3.95 9.90
N TYR A 183 23.68 -4.93 9.81
CA TYR A 183 24.31 -5.50 10.99
C TYR A 183 24.80 -4.45 11.96
N GLN A 184 24.45 -4.56 13.25
CA GLN A 184 24.74 -3.58 14.32
C GLN A 184 24.35 -2.13 14.00
N GLY A 185 23.49 -1.92 13.02
CA GLY A 185 22.96 -0.60 12.65
C GLY A 185 21.61 -0.30 13.31
N THR A 186 20.73 0.35 12.56
CA THR A 186 19.38 0.67 13.03
C THR A 186 18.33 -0.15 12.30
N ARG A 187 17.25 -0.49 13.02
CA ARG A 187 16.06 -1.06 12.42
C ARG A 187 15.51 -0.14 11.33
N SER A 188 15.09 -0.68 10.20
CA SER A 188 14.62 0.14 9.10
C SER A 188 13.22 0.72 9.38
N ASN A 189 12.96 1.87 8.75
CA ASN A 189 11.65 2.49 8.67
C ASN A 189 11.36 2.79 7.21
N ASP A 190 11.29 1.72 6.43
CA ASP A 190 11.10 1.77 5.00
C ASP A 190 9.72 2.32 4.65
N SER A 191 9.61 2.95 3.50
CA SER A 191 8.33 3.44 2.99
C SER A 191 7.95 2.75 1.69
N PHE A 192 6.79 2.15 1.67
CA PHE A 192 6.13 1.65 0.48
C PHE A 192 4.95 2.54 0.12
N LYS A 193 4.91 3.05 -1.10
CA LYS A 193 3.85 3.90 -1.63
C LYS A 193 3.07 3.12 -2.68
N PRO A 194 1.92 2.54 -2.34
CA PRO A 194 1.04 1.96 -3.33
C PRO A 194 0.47 3.08 -4.21
N ASN A 195 0.57 2.92 -5.52
CA ASN A 195 -0.06 3.80 -6.50
C ASN A 195 -0.76 2.89 -7.49
N VAL A 196 -2.04 2.62 -7.26
CA VAL A 196 -2.87 1.75 -8.08
C VAL A 196 -3.92 2.58 -8.78
N LEU A 197 -3.99 2.46 -10.10
CA LEU A 197 -5.10 2.94 -10.91
C LEU A 197 -5.69 1.76 -11.67
N GLY A 198 -7.01 1.67 -11.75
CA GLY A 198 -7.61 0.56 -12.46
C GLY A 198 -9.03 0.82 -12.95
N VAL A 199 -9.42 -0.05 -13.85
CA VAL A 199 -10.80 -0.15 -14.34
C VAL A 199 -11.23 -1.61 -14.25
N SER A 200 -12.52 -1.83 -13.98
CA SER A 200 -13.08 -3.18 -13.90
C SER A 200 -14.52 -3.24 -14.36
N ALA A 201 -14.93 -4.42 -14.77
CA ALA A 201 -16.32 -4.76 -15.04
C ALA A 201 -16.71 -5.97 -14.19
N ALA A 202 -17.90 -5.95 -13.60
CA ALA A 202 -18.44 -7.03 -12.82
C ALA A 202 -19.87 -7.36 -13.26
N LEU A 203 -20.16 -8.64 -13.34
CA LEU A 203 -21.50 -9.18 -13.59
C LEU A 203 -22.00 -9.86 -12.33
N GLY A 204 -23.19 -9.50 -11.88
CA GLY A 204 -23.86 -10.11 -10.73
C GLY A 204 -25.26 -10.59 -11.08
N TRP A 205 -25.71 -11.63 -10.39
CA TRP A 205 -27.02 -12.22 -10.57
C TRP A 205 -27.74 -12.40 -9.25
N ALA A 206 -29.00 -11.99 -9.19
CA ALA A 206 -29.83 -12.24 -8.02
C ALA A 206 -30.35 -13.67 -8.05
N LEU A 207 -29.91 -14.50 -7.10
CA LEU A 207 -30.44 -15.84 -6.83
C LEU A 207 -31.40 -15.74 -5.64
N GLY A 208 -32.63 -15.31 -5.94
CA GLY A 208 -33.63 -15.03 -4.90
C GLY A 208 -33.39 -13.68 -4.16
N PRO A 209 -34.03 -13.48 -3.00
CA PRO A 209 -34.04 -12.19 -2.32
C PRO A 209 -32.75 -11.83 -1.58
N SER A 210 -31.90 -12.80 -1.30
CA SER A 210 -30.80 -12.62 -0.36
C SER A 210 -29.41 -12.90 -0.95
N LEU A 211 -29.30 -13.69 -2.02
CA LEU A 211 -28.02 -14.18 -2.50
C LEU A 211 -27.68 -13.60 -3.89
N GLN A 212 -26.50 -13.05 -4.03
CA GLN A 212 -26.00 -12.48 -5.29
C GLN A 212 -24.56 -12.92 -5.55
N PRO A 213 -24.32 -14.00 -6.30
CA PRO A 213 -23.00 -14.30 -6.83
C PRO A 213 -22.61 -13.28 -7.90
N TYR A 214 -21.31 -13.09 -8.07
CA TYR A 214 -20.75 -12.22 -9.09
C TYR A 214 -19.37 -12.68 -9.54
N VAL A 215 -19.02 -12.27 -10.74
CA VAL A 215 -17.68 -12.44 -11.32
C VAL A 215 -17.29 -11.15 -12.02
N GLY A 216 -16.01 -10.90 -12.14
CA GLY A 216 -15.53 -9.74 -12.84
C GLY A 216 -14.09 -9.86 -13.29
N ALA A 217 -13.73 -8.93 -14.14
CA ALA A 217 -12.37 -8.75 -14.63
C ALA A 217 -12.02 -7.27 -14.65
N GLY A 218 -10.74 -6.97 -14.59
CA GLY A 218 -10.24 -5.62 -14.62
C GLY A 218 -8.80 -5.52 -15.10
N TYR A 219 -8.36 -4.30 -15.17
CA TYR A 219 -7.00 -3.94 -15.51
C TYR A 219 -6.49 -2.90 -14.51
N ASN A 220 -5.32 -3.15 -13.94
CA ASN A 220 -4.65 -2.26 -13.01
C ASN A 220 -3.30 -1.82 -13.55
N HIS A 221 -3.05 -0.54 -13.49
CA HIS A 221 -1.73 0.04 -13.57
C HIS A 221 -1.20 0.19 -12.15
N LEU A 222 -0.14 -0.56 -11.83
CA LEU A 222 0.53 -0.56 -10.53
C LEU A 222 1.83 0.23 -10.69
N ALA A 223 1.96 1.32 -9.96
CA ALA A 223 3.16 2.17 -9.96
C ALA A 223 3.75 2.31 -8.54
N PRO A 224 4.05 1.19 -7.85
CA PRO A 224 4.58 1.24 -6.50
C PRO A 224 5.96 1.88 -6.45
N ARG A 225 6.23 2.52 -5.32
CA ARG A 225 7.52 3.15 -5.00
C ARG A 225 7.96 2.68 -3.62
N PHE A 226 9.14 2.12 -3.56
CA PHE A 226 9.74 1.67 -2.31
C PHE A 226 10.97 2.49 -2.00
N GLN A 227 11.13 2.89 -0.74
CA GLN A 227 12.31 3.60 -0.26
C GLN A 227 12.84 2.90 0.98
N VAL A 228 14.08 2.47 0.91
CA VAL A 228 14.87 1.98 2.04
C VAL A 228 15.15 3.12 3.02
N ASN A 229 15.17 2.84 4.31
CA ASN A 229 15.53 3.84 5.31
C ASN A 229 16.09 3.17 6.58
N PHE A 230 17.40 2.95 6.61
CA PHE A 230 18.15 2.51 7.80
C PHE A 230 19.54 3.13 7.84
N THR A 231 20.21 3.06 8.99
CA THR A 231 21.60 3.44 9.16
C THR A 231 22.41 2.19 9.49
N ASN A 232 23.50 1.94 8.78
CA ASN A 232 24.39 0.81 9.06
C ASN A 232 25.34 1.10 10.24
N GLN A 233 26.11 0.08 10.66
CA GLN A 233 27.10 0.20 11.76
C GLN A 233 28.17 1.29 11.57
N PHE A 234 28.39 1.73 10.34
CA PHE A 234 29.37 2.78 10.00
C PHE A 234 28.75 4.19 9.94
N GLY A 235 27.48 4.34 10.32
CA GLY A 235 26.76 5.62 10.26
C GLY A 235 26.31 6.04 8.86
N VAL A 236 26.41 5.15 7.86
CA VAL A 236 25.92 5.42 6.51
C VAL A 236 24.41 5.19 6.45
N VAL A 237 23.67 6.21 5.99
CA VAL A 237 22.21 6.14 5.84
C VAL A 237 21.88 5.63 4.44
N ASP A 238 21.20 4.48 4.35
CA ASP A 238 20.66 3.95 3.09
C ASP A 238 19.27 4.52 2.83
N ARG A 239 19.12 5.22 1.71
CA ARG A 239 17.85 5.80 1.21
C ARG A 239 17.61 5.48 -0.26
N ARG A 240 18.10 4.35 -0.71
CA ARG A 240 17.87 3.90 -2.09
C ARG A 240 16.37 3.77 -2.39
N HIS A 241 16.01 4.10 -3.62
CA HIS A 241 14.65 4.02 -4.12
C HIS A 241 14.51 2.87 -5.12
N VAL A 242 13.42 2.14 -5.04
CA VAL A 242 13.01 1.17 -6.06
C VAL A 242 11.71 1.67 -6.70
N VAL A 243 11.73 1.80 -8.01
CA VAL A 243 10.64 2.35 -8.82
C VAL A 243 10.18 1.29 -9.80
N VAL A 244 8.91 0.92 -9.75
CA VAL A 244 8.33 -0.11 -10.63
C VAL A 244 7.05 0.42 -11.25
N ASP A 245 6.82 0.08 -12.53
CA ASP A 245 5.58 0.37 -13.25
C ASP A 245 5.13 -0.91 -13.95
N LEU A 246 3.95 -1.43 -13.55
CA LEU A 246 3.42 -2.71 -13.99
C LEU A 246 1.97 -2.58 -14.45
N ASP A 247 1.64 -3.31 -15.48
CA ASP A 247 0.28 -3.46 -15.98
C ASP A 247 -0.21 -4.87 -15.67
N ARG A 248 -1.32 -4.99 -14.97
CA ARG A 248 -1.83 -6.28 -14.47
C ARG A 248 -3.31 -6.45 -14.76
N MET A 249 -3.66 -7.58 -15.35
CA MET A 249 -5.04 -8.03 -15.40
C MET A 249 -5.45 -8.51 -14.00
N ALA A 250 -6.69 -8.25 -13.65
CA ALA A 250 -7.31 -8.74 -12.43
C ALA A 250 -8.54 -9.57 -12.76
N LEU A 251 -8.72 -10.67 -12.06
CA LEU A 251 -9.91 -11.50 -12.09
C LEU A 251 -10.47 -11.60 -10.68
N PHE A 252 -11.77 -11.55 -10.55
CA PHE A 252 -12.39 -11.70 -9.24
C PHE A 252 -13.74 -12.39 -9.32
N ALA A 253 -14.08 -13.09 -8.26
CA ALA A 253 -15.38 -13.71 -8.08
C ALA A 253 -15.75 -13.67 -6.61
N GLY A 254 -17.06 -13.59 -6.35
CA GLY A 254 -17.53 -13.50 -4.99
C GLY A 254 -19.04 -13.72 -4.87
N VAL A 255 -19.49 -13.55 -3.63
CA VAL A 255 -20.90 -13.65 -3.29
C VAL A 255 -21.26 -12.57 -2.27
N THR A 256 -22.42 -11.95 -2.45
CA THR A 256 -23.04 -11.05 -1.47
C THR A 256 -24.30 -11.69 -0.92
N TRP A 257 -24.41 -11.70 0.40
CA TRP A 257 -25.59 -12.13 1.13
C TRP A 257 -26.24 -10.94 1.84
N SER A 258 -27.52 -10.66 1.53
CA SER A 258 -28.28 -9.53 2.08
C SER A 258 -29.26 -10.01 3.15
N ARG A 259 -29.23 -9.39 4.34
CA ARG A 259 -30.15 -9.69 5.43
C ARG A 259 -31.04 -8.47 5.74
N GLY A 260 -32.36 -8.68 5.58
CA GLY A 260 -33.34 -7.65 5.95
C GLY A 260 -33.24 -6.33 5.20
N GLY A 261 -32.61 -6.31 4.01
CA GLY A 261 -32.49 -5.12 3.15
C GLY A 261 -31.58 -4.01 3.64
N ARG A 262 -30.97 -4.13 4.83
CA ARG A 262 -30.09 -3.10 5.42
C ARG A 262 -28.66 -3.54 5.61
N LEU A 263 -28.42 -4.82 5.81
CA LEU A 263 -27.12 -5.38 6.10
C LEU A 263 -26.73 -6.38 5.00
N ASP A 264 -25.58 -6.18 4.42
CA ASP A 264 -24.99 -7.09 3.43
C ASP A 264 -23.65 -7.60 3.97
N PHE A 265 -23.40 -8.88 3.74
CA PHE A 265 -22.09 -9.52 3.90
C PHE A 265 -21.60 -9.99 2.56
N SER A 266 -20.34 -9.82 2.25
CA SER A 266 -19.75 -10.32 1.02
C SER A 266 -18.40 -10.96 1.25
N GLY A 267 -18.08 -11.95 0.40
CA GLY A 267 -16.78 -12.55 0.26
C GLY A 267 -16.34 -12.49 -1.19
N GLU A 268 -15.08 -12.15 -1.42
CA GLU A 268 -14.47 -12.06 -2.75
C GLU A 268 -13.10 -12.74 -2.74
N ILE A 269 -12.82 -13.50 -3.80
CA ILE A 269 -11.46 -13.87 -4.17
C ILE A 269 -11.06 -12.93 -5.31
N TYR A 270 -9.92 -12.25 -5.14
CA TYR A 270 -9.36 -11.33 -6.12
C TYR A 270 -7.96 -11.78 -6.49
N SER A 271 -7.65 -11.84 -7.76
CA SER A 271 -6.40 -12.35 -8.29
C SER A 271 -5.82 -11.41 -9.34
N ALA A 272 -4.52 -11.13 -9.24
CA ALA A 272 -3.68 -10.81 -10.38
C ALA A 272 -2.88 -12.10 -10.69
N PRO A 273 -3.25 -12.86 -11.71
CA PRO A 273 -2.82 -14.27 -11.85
C PRO A 273 -1.30 -14.48 -11.89
N VAL A 274 -0.54 -13.46 -12.28
CA VAL A 274 0.92 -13.50 -12.37
C VAL A 274 1.61 -13.27 -11.02
N ASP A 275 0.93 -12.56 -10.09
CA ASP A 275 1.57 -12.07 -8.87
C ASP A 275 0.93 -12.63 -7.60
N ALA A 276 -0.39 -12.47 -7.41
CA ALA A 276 -1.02 -12.79 -6.14
C ALA A 276 -2.51 -13.14 -6.25
N VAL A 277 -2.96 -13.94 -5.28
CA VAL A 277 -4.37 -14.17 -4.97
C VAL A 277 -4.65 -13.68 -3.55
N THR A 278 -5.71 -12.92 -3.38
CA THR A 278 -6.13 -12.38 -2.08
C THR A 278 -7.61 -12.64 -1.84
N GLY A 279 -7.98 -12.85 -0.58
CA GLY A 279 -9.36 -12.95 -0.11
C GLY A 279 -9.81 -11.64 0.52
N ARG A 280 -11.08 -11.28 0.34
CA ARG A 280 -11.71 -10.12 0.95
C ARG A 280 -13.04 -10.50 1.57
N VAL A 281 -13.31 -9.97 2.75
CA VAL A 281 -14.64 -10.06 3.37
C VAL A 281 -15.10 -8.66 3.71
N MET A 282 -16.40 -8.39 3.56
CA MET A 282 -16.95 -7.06 3.82
C MET A 282 -18.32 -7.17 4.47
N ALA A 283 -18.56 -6.35 5.49
CA ALA A 283 -19.88 -6.08 6.05
C ALA A 283 -20.29 -4.65 5.67
N ARG A 284 -21.50 -4.48 5.12
CA ARG A 284 -22.00 -3.19 4.62
C ARG A 284 -23.37 -2.88 5.20
N VAL A 285 -23.56 -1.66 5.69
CA VAL A 285 -24.83 -1.14 6.21
C VAL A 285 -25.33 -0.03 5.28
N ARG A 286 -26.63 -0.13 4.89
CA ARG A 286 -27.33 0.89 4.12
C ARG A 286 -28.00 1.87 5.08
N LEU A 287 -27.62 3.12 5.05
CA LEU A 287 -28.23 4.18 5.83
C LEU A 287 -29.44 4.74 5.07
N ARG A 288 -30.44 5.19 5.83
CA ARG A 288 -31.69 5.76 5.27
C ARG A 288 -31.51 7.17 4.77
#